data_870167962856d12d30b9db2cf64cab3d
#
_entry.id   870167962856d12d30b9db2cf64cab3d
#
_cell.length_a   1.000
_cell.length_b   1.000
_cell.length_c   1.000
_cell.angle_alpha   90.00
_cell.angle_beta   90.00
_cell.angle_gamma   90.00
#
_symmetry.space_group_name_H-M   'P 1'
#
loop_
_entity.id
_entity.type
_entity.pdbx_description
1 polymer ?
#
loop_
_entity_poly.entity_id
_entity_poly.type
_entity_poly.pdbx_seq_one_letter_code
_entity_poly.pdbx_strand_id
1 'polypeptide(L)'
;MVLVLMGCGSAVFAGNMAGTVGAGVGTVGVALAFGLSVVAMAYAIGGISGCHINPAITLGVFLTGRMNGKDAGMYMLFQVIGAIIGSAILFALVSTGAHDGPTVTGSNSFGDGEMLQAFIAEAVFTFIFVLVVLGATDSKKGAGNLAGLAIGLTLVLVHIVCIPITGT
;
A
#
# COMPACT_ATOMS: atom_id res chain seq x y z
N MET A 1 8.74 -4.09 -1.14
CA MET A 1 9.69 -3.22 -1.86
C MET A 1 8.99 -2.33 -2.89
N VAL A 2 8.45 -2.85 -4.00
CA VAL A 2 7.88 -2.00 -5.09
C VAL A 2 6.77 -1.08 -4.58
N LEU A 3 5.82 -1.57 -3.78
CA LEU A 3 4.75 -0.75 -3.20
C LEU A 3 5.30 0.45 -2.39
N VAL A 4 6.34 0.23 -1.58
CA VAL A 4 6.99 1.30 -0.81
C VAL A 4 7.71 2.28 -1.74
N LEU A 5 8.48 1.77 -2.72
CA LEU A 5 9.22 2.63 -3.65
C LEU A 5 8.29 3.53 -4.48
N MET A 6 7.20 3.00 -5.00
CA MET A 6 6.29 3.76 -5.85
C MET A 6 5.30 4.59 -5.02
N GLY A 7 4.69 4.00 -4.00
CA GLY A 7 3.70 4.66 -3.15
C GLY A 7 4.33 5.71 -2.25
N CYS A 8 5.19 5.31 -1.30
CA CYS A 8 5.87 6.27 -0.41
C CYS A 8 6.81 7.19 -1.20
N GLY A 9 7.48 6.69 -2.23
CA GLY A 9 8.31 7.52 -3.10
C GLY A 9 7.53 8.63 -3.81
N SER A 10 6.30 8.36 -4.24
CA SER A 10 5.43 9.40 -4.81
C SER A 10 5.06 10.48 -3.79
N ALA A 11 4.81 10.09 -2.54
CA ALA A 11 4.53 11.03 -1.45
C ALA A 11 5.76 11.90 -1.14
N VAL A 12 6.95 11.28 -1.11
CA VAL A 12 8.21 11.96 -0.78
C VAL A 12 8.65 12.90 -1.91
N PHE A 13 8.66 12.43 -3.15
CA PHE A 13 9.25 13.18 -4.27
C PHE A 13 8.24 14.00 -5.08
N ALA A 14 6.98 13.61 -5.10
CA ALA A 14 5.97 14.23 -5.95
C ALA A 14 4.72 14.72 -5.20
N GLY A 15 4.54 14.35 -3.95
CA GLY A 15 3.33 14.66 -3.18
C GLY A 15 3.11 16.16 -2.93
N ASN A 16 4.17 16.85 -2.53
CA ASN A 16 4.23 18.31 -2.41
C ASN A 16 5.63 18.75 -2.85
N MET A 17 5.75 19.34 -4.02
CA MET A 17 7.02 19.96 -4.40
C MET A 17 7.20 21.24 -3.58
N ALA A 18 8.20 21.23 -2.70
CA ALA A 18 8.52 22.37 -1.82
C ALA A 18 8.66 23.67 -2.63
N GLY A 19 7.94 24.69 -2.21
CA GLY A 19 8.06 26.06 -2.74
C GLY A 19 7.08 26.45 -3.86
N THR A 20 6.24 25.56 -4.38
CA THR A 20 5.19 25.92 -5.35
C THR A 20 3.83 25.47 -4.86
N VAL A 21 2.98 26.40 -4.50
CA VAL A 21 1.59 26.12 -4.13
C VAL A 21 0.89 25.44 -5.31
N GLY A 22 0.48 24.20 -5.13
CA GLY A 22 -0.25 23.42 -6.14
C GLY A 22 0.60 22.62 -7.14
N ALA A 23 1.92 22.50 -6.95
CA ALA A 23 2.84 21.86 -7.89
C ALA A 23 3.22 20.42 -7.53
N GLY A 24 2.37 19.67 -6.88
CA GLY A 24 2.60 18.25 -6.63
C GLY A 24 1.42 17.40 -7.13
N VAL A 25 1.59 16.06 -7.10
CA VAL A 25 0.50 15.15 -7.49
C VAL A 25 -0.63 15.12 -6.46
N GLY A 26 -0.43 15.69 -5.28
CA GLY A 26 -1.41 15.75 -4.21
C GLY A 26 -1.83 14.38 -3.69
N THR A 27 -2.80 14.37 -2.76
CA THR A 27 -3.32 13.13 -2.15
C THR A 27 -3.83 12.13 -3.19
N VAL A 28 -4.55 12.60 -4.21
CA VAL A 28 -5.09 11.71 -5.27
C VAL A 28 -3.98 11.07 -6.08
N GLY A 29 -2.93 11.82 -6.44
CA GLY A 29 -1.80 11.28 -7.18
C GLY A 29 -0.99 10.26 -6.37
N VAL A 30 -0.80 10.51 -5.08
CA VAL A 30 -0.15 9.54 -4.18
C VAL A 30 -1.01 8.28 -4.04
N ALA A 31 -2.32 8.42 -3.83
CA ALA A 31 -3.26 7.30 -3.77
C ALA A 31 -3.23 6.46 -5.06
N LEU A 32 -3.21 7.13 -6.23
CA LEU A 32 -3.05 6.45 -7.53
C LEU A 32 -1.73 5.70 -7.61
N ALA A 33 -0.62 6.26 -7.15
CA ALA A 33 0.68 5.59 -7.17
C ALA A 33 0.67 4.30 -6.34
N PHE A 34 0.06 4.31 -5.16
CA PHE A 34 -0.13 3.10 -4.34
C PHE A 34 -0.98 2.06 -5.07
N GLY A 35 -2.18 2.42 -5.51
CA GLY A 35 -3.10 1.48 -6.13
C GLY A 35 -2.61 0.94 -7.46
N LEU A 36 -2.03 1.77 -8.33
CA LEU A 36 -1.45 1.33 -9.61
C LEU A 36 -0.21 0.46 -9.43
N SER A 37 0.57 0.65 -8.35
CA SER A 37 1.65 -0.27 -7.98
C SER A 37 1.12 -1.68 -7.71
N VAL A 38 -0.03 -1.78 -7.01
CA VAL A 38 -0.69 -3.07 -6.77
C VAL A 38 -1.20 -3.66 -8.09
N VAL A 39 -1.84 -2.87 -8.96
CA VAL A 39 -2.28 -3.34 -10.28
C VAL A 39 -1.09 -3.91 -11.07
N ALA A 40 -0.02 -3.14 -11.20
CA ALA A 40 1.17 -3.54 -11.95
C ALA A 40 1.78 -4.83 -11.42
N MET A 41 1.96 -4.92 -10.09
CA MET A 41 2.54 -6.11 -9.46
C MET A 41 1.60 -7.31 -9.50
N ALA A 42 0.29 -7.12 -9.39
CA ALA A 42 -0.67 -8.20 -9.51
C ALA A 42 -0.61 -8.86 -10.89
N TYR A 43 -0.49 -8.08 -11.96
CA TYR A 43 -0.33 -8.62 -13.30
C TYR A 43 1.08 -9.18 -13.56
N ALA A 44 2.12 -8.61 -12.94
CA ALA A 44 3.50 -9.08 -13.13
C ALA A 44 3.80 -10.41 -12.40
N ILE A 45 3.39 -10.53 -11.14
CA ILE A 45 3.78 -11.67 -10.28
C ILE A 45 2.58 -12.39 -9.63
N GLY A 46 1.36 -11.96 -9.91
CA GLY A 46 0.16 -12.61 -9.33
C GLY A 46 0.06 -14.07 -9.71
N GLY A 47 0.35 -14.42 -10.95
CA GLY A 47 0.37 -15.81 -11.43
C GLY A 47 1.52 -16.66 -10.85
N ILE A 48 2.54 -16.03 -10.25
CA ILE A 48 3.69 -16.72 -9.65
C ILE A 48 3.46 -16.96 -8.16
N SER A 49 3.06 -15.90 -7.44
CA SER A 49 3.03 -15.92 -5.98
C SER A 49 1.69 -15.53 -5.36
N GLY A 50 0.70 -15.12 -6.15
CA GLY A 50 -0.53 -14.53 -5.65
C GLY A 50 -0.42 -13.02 -5.34
N CYS A 51 0.80 -12.48 -5.30
CA CYS A 51 1.09 -11.03 -5.15
C CYS A 51 0.34 -10.37 -3.99
N HIS A 52 0.39 -10.93 -2.79
CA HIS A 52 -0.30 -10.30 -1.64
C HIS A 52 0.26 -8.92 -1.30
N ILE A 53 1.58 -8.76 -1.29
CA ILE A 53 2.35 -7.53 -0.96
C ILE A 53 1.84 -6.72 0.24
N ASN A 54 0.99 -7.30 1.06
CA ASN A 54 0.38 -6.71 2.25
C ASN A 54 0.13 -7.82 3.29
N PRO A 55 0.60 -7.68 4.55
CA PRO A 55 0.39 -8.67 5.61
C PRO A 55 -1.08 -8.89 5.97
N ALA A 56 -1.93 -7.86 5.90
CA ALA A 56 -3.36 -8.01 6.19
C ALA A 56 -4.07 -8.87 5.13
N ILE A 57 -3.70 -8.73 3.84
CA ILE A 57 -4.16 -9.63 2.78
C ILE A 57 -3.73 -11.05 3.08
N THR A 58 -2.45 -11.27 3.42
CA THR A 58 -1.93 -12.60 3.72
C THR A 58 -2.67 -13.22 4.90
N LEU A 59 -2.94 -12.44 5.95
CA LEU A 59 -3.74 -12.90 7.09
C LEU A 59 -5.17 -13.28 6.68
N GLY A 60 -5.84 -12.45 5.87
CA GLY A 60 -7.18 -12.74 5.36
C GLY A 60 -7.25 -14.02 4.53
N VAL A 61 -6.27 -14.22 3.63
CA VAL A 61 -6.15 -15.45 2.81
C VAL A 61 -5.88 -16.68 3.69
N PHE A 62 -5.04 -16.54 4.71
CA PHE A 62 -4.77 -17.61 5.67
C PHE A 62 -6.01 -17.97 6.49
N LEU A 63 -6.71 -16.98 7.06
CA LEU A 63 -7.91 -17.20 7.88
C LEU A 63 -9.07 -17.80 7.09
N THR A 64 -9.12 -17.59 5.78
CA THR A 64 -10.11 -18.21 4.88
C THR A 64 -9.70 -19.61 4.40
N GLY A 65 -8.59 -20.17 4.92
CA GLY A 65 -8.14 -21.52 4.59
C GLY A 65 -7.54 -21.68 3.18
N ARG A 66 -7.22 -20.58 2.50
CA ARG A 66 -6.65 -20.59 1.13
C ARG A 66 -5.13 -20.72 1.11
N MET A 67 -4.48 -20.68 2.26
CA MET A 67 -3.03 -20.73 2.42
C MET A 67 -2.69 -21.49 3.73
N ASN A 68 -1.60 -22.24 3.75
CA ASN A 68 -1.11 -22.86 4.97
C ASN A 68 -0.30 -21.86 5.84
N GLY A 69 -0.15 -22.16 7.14
CA GLY A 69 0.49 -21.25 8.09
C GLY A 69 1.98 -21.02 7.83
N LYS A 70 2.70 -22.00 7.27
CA LYS A 70 4.12 -21.86 6.92
C LYS A 70 4.29 -20.82 5.80
N ASP A 71 3.50 -20.94 4.75
CA ASP A 71 3.55 -20.03 3.62
C ASP A 71 3.11 -18.62 4.04
N ALA A 72 2.06 -18.50 4.88
CA ALA A 72 1.62 -17.22 5.43
C ALA A 72 2.74 -16.52 6.22
N GLY A 73 3.43 -17.27 7.11
CA GLY A 73 4.55 -16.74 7.87
C GLY A 73 5.71 -16.29 6.98
N MET A 74 6.09 -17.10 5.98
CA MET A 74 7.14 -16.75 5.02
C MET A 74 6.75 -15.52 4.19
N TYR A 75 5.50 -15.43 3.76
CA TYR A 75 4.99 -14.26 3.05
C TYR A 75 5.17 -12.99 3.87
N MET A 76 4.68 -12.99 5.12
CA MET A 76 4.76 -11.80 6.00
C MET A 76 6.21 -11.41 6.27
N LEU A 77 7.09 -12.40 6.51
CA LEU A 77 8.53 -12.15 6.72
C LEU A 77 9.16 -11.43 5.52
N PHE A 78 8.96 -11.95 4.30
CA PHE A 78 9.53 -11.35 3.11
C PHE A 78 8.85 -10.03 2.71
N GLN A 79 7.60 -9.81 3.08
CA GLN A 79 6.94 -8.51 2.93
C GLN A 79 7.62 -7.45 3.80
N VAL A 80 7.92 -7.77 5.07
CA VAL A 80 8.63 -6.86 5.98
C VAL A 80 10.05 -6.57 5.48
N ILE A 81 10.80 -7.60 5.10
CA ILE A 81 12.16 -7.45 4.53
C ILE A 81 12.10 -6.57 3.27
N GLY A 82 11.14 -6.82 2.38
CA GLY A 82 10.96 -6.04 1.17
C GLY A 82 10.58 -4.57 1.45
N ALA A 83 9.79 -4.30 2.50
CA ALA A 83 9.46 -2.94 2.92
C ALA A 83 10.69 -2.21 3.44
N ILE A 84 11.50 -2.85 4.30
CA ILE A 84 12.75 -2.29 4.82
C ILE A 84 13.73 -1.95 3.68
N ILE A 85 13.90 -2.85 2.72
CA ILE A 85 14.76 -2.58 1.55
C ILE A 85 14.21 -1.40 0.74
N GLY A 86 12.89 -1.33 0.52
CA GLY A 86 12.26 -0.20 -0.17
C GLY A 86 12.50 1.12 0.54
N SER A 87 12.30 1.17 1.86
CA SER A 87 12.55 2.37 2.67
C SER A 87 14.03 2.76 2.70
N ALA A 88 14.94 1.78 2.74
CA ALA A 88 16.38 2.06 2.68
C ALA A 88 16.79 2.68 1.34
N ILE A 89 16.23 2.23 0.23
CA ILE A 89 16.46 2.82 -1.10
C ILE A 89 15.90 4.25 -1.15
N LEU A 90 14.68 4.49 -0.65
CA LEU A 90 14.11 5.84 -0.57
C LEU A 90 14.98 6.77 0.28
N PHE A 91 15.42 6.29 1.44
CA PHE A 91 16.33 7.04 2.30
C PHE A 91 17.64 7.41 1.59
N ALA A 92 18.24 6.46 0.86
CA ALA A 92 19.43 6.73 0.08
C ALA A 92 19.20 7.79 -1.01
N LEU A 93 18.07 7.72 -1.73
CA LEU A 93 17.70 8.69 -2.75
C LEU A 93 17.49 10.09 -2.17
N VAL A 94 16.80 10.20 -1.02
CA VAL A 94 16.60 11.49 -0.34
C VAL A 94 17.93 12.05 0.17
N SER A 95 18.80 11.21 0.76
CA SER A 95 20.08 11.62 1.33
C SER A 95 21.11 12.05 0.29
N THR A 96 20.97 11.62 -0.96
CA THR A 96 21.89 11.96 -2.06
C THR A 96 21.42 13.13 -2.93
N GLY A 97 20.19 13.62 -2.69
CA GLY A 97 19.58 14.74 -3.42
C GLY A 97 19.26 15.92 -2.51
N ALA A 98 19.12 17.12 -3.09
CA ALA A 98 18.52 18.25 -2.41
C ALA A 98 16.99 18.05 -2.40
N HIS A 99 16.45 17.55 -1.27
CA HIS A 99 15.02 17.30 -1.13
C HIS A 99 14.51 17.82 0.22
N ASP A 100 13.62 18.80 0.18
CA ASP A 100 13.00 19.46 1.34
C ASP A 100 11.60 18.92 1.63
N GLY A 101 11.39 17.61 1.53
CA GLY A 101 10.08 16.99 1.80
C GLY A 101 9.78 16.86 3.30
N PRO A 102 8.49 16.84 3.69
CA PRO A 102 8.08 16.76 5.10
C PRO A 102 8.41 15.42 5.76
N THR A 103 8.63 14.37 5.00
CA THR A 103 9.05 13.05 5.50
C THR A 103 10.12 12.44 4.62
N VAL A 104 11.12 11.81 5.24
CA VAL A 104 12.27 11.21 4.54
C VAL A 104 11.91 9.85 3.90
N THR A 105 10.92 9.15 4.43
CA THR A 105 10.58 7.77 4.02
C THR A 105 9.09 7.57 3.75
N GLY A 106 8.24 8.61 3.87
CA GLY A 106 6.80 8.50 3.70
C GLY A 106 6.16 7.60 4.77
N SER A 107 6.59 7.74 6.02
CA SER A 107 6.04 6.96 7.14
C SER A 107 4.64 7.44 7.52
N ASN A 108 3.80 6.49 7.93
CA ASN A 108 2.48 6.80 8.47
C ASN A 108 2.59 7.50 9.83
N SER A 109 1.67 8.42 10.12
CA SER A 109 1.58 9.13 11.38
C SER A 109 0.17 9.66 11.61
N PHE A 110 -0.16 9.98 12.85
CA PHE A 110 -1.41 10.65 13.22
C PHE A 110 -1.11 11.71 14.28
N GLY A 111 -2.01 12.70 14.42
CA GLY A 111 -1.85 13.80 15.36
C GLY A 111 -2.07 13.39 16.83
N ASP A 112 -1.56 14.21 17.75
CA ASP A 112 -1.78 14.00 19.18
C ASP A 112 -3.28 14.01 19.51
N GLY A 113 -3.74 12.96 20.19
CA GLY A 113 -5.17 12.78 20.53
C GLY A 113 -6.01 12.10 19.44
N GLU A 114 -5.49 11.84 18.26
CA GLU A 114 -6.22 11.25 17.13
C GLU A 114 -6.11 9.72 17.05
N MET A 115 -5.52 9.07 18.05
CA MET A 115 -5.27 7.62 18.07
C MET A 115 -6.55 6.80 17.82
N LEU A 116 -7.69 7.20 18.40
CA LEU A 116 -8.97 6.49 18.22
C LEU A 116 -9.47 6.62 16.77
N GLN A 117 -9.36 7.82 16.19
CA GLN A 117 -9.72 8.05 14.78
C GLN A 117 -8.83 7.22 13.87
N ALA A 118 -7.52 7.24 14.08
CA ALA A 118 -6.55 6.45 13.33
C ALA A 118 -6.88 4.95 13.43
N PHE A 119 -7.12 4.43 14.64
CA PHE A 119 -7.46 3.02 14.84
C PHE A 119 -8.75 2.62 14.11
N ILE A 120 -9.80 3.44 14.20
CA ILE A 120 -11.08 3.17 13.51
C ILE A 120 -10.87 3.19 12.00
N ALA A 121 -10.17 4.19 11.47
CA ALA A 121 -9.87 4.30 10.05
C ALA A 121 -9.12 3.06 9.55
N GLU A 122 -8.00 2.71 10.18
CA GLU A 122 -7.20 1.55 9.81
C GLU A 122 -8.01 0.24 9.87
N ALA A 123 -8.80 0.03 10.93
CA ALA A 123 -9.61 -1.18 11.06
C ALA A 123 -10.69 -1.29 9.98
N VAL A 124 -11.45 -0.21 9.75
CA VAL A 124 -12.57 -0.22 8.79
C VAL A 124 -12.06 -0.33 7.35
N PHE A 125 -11.08 0.49 6.96
CA PHE A 125 -10.61 0.51 5.58
C PHE A 125 -9.75 -0.71 5.23
N THR A 126 -8.99 -1.27 6.19
CA THR A 126 -8.34 -2.58 6.00
C THR A 126 -9.37 -3.68 5.83
N PHE A 127 -10.45 -3.70 6.62
CA PHE A 127 -11.54 -4.66 6.45
C PHE A 127 -12.14 -4.57 5.05
N ILE A 128 -12.50 -3.37 4.59
CA ILE A 128 -13.06 -3.17 3.23
C ILE A 128 -12.07 -3.64 2.17
N PHE A 129 -10.81 -3.29 2.29
CA PHE A 129 -9.78 -3.68 1.35
C PHE A 129 -9.62 -5.21 1.28
N VAL A 130 -9.48 -5.88 2.42
CA VAL A 130 -9.35 -7.35 2.48
C VAL A 130 -10.62 -8.04 1.97
N LEU A 131 -11.80 -7.51 2.26
CA LEU A 131 -13.07 -8.01 1.74
C LEU A 131 -13.07 -8.03 0.20
N VAL A 132 -12.64 -6.93 -0.43
CA VAL A 132 -12.55 -6.86 -1.90
C VAL A 132 -11.51 -7.84 -2.43
N VAL A 133 -10.35 -7.95 -1.77
CA VAL A 133 -9.32 -8.93 -2.17
C VAL A 133 -9.88 -10.35 -2.15
N LEU A 134 -10.53 -10.75 -1.06
CA LEU A 134 -11.08 -12.11 -0.91
C LEU A 134 -12.20 -12.38 -1.91
N GLY A 135 -13.06 -11.39 -2.17
CA GLY A 135 -14.12 -11.50 -3.16
C GLY A 135 -13.59 -11.53 -4.59
N ALA A 136 -12.70 -10.61 -4.96
CA ALA A 136 -12.14 -10.53 -6.31
C ALA A 136 -11.31 -11.77 -6.68
N THR A 137 -10.68 -12.41 -5.70
CA THR A 137 -9.86 -13.61 -5.89
C THR A 137 -10.58 -14.92 -5.58
N ASP A 138 -11.91 -14.90 -5.41
CA ASP A 138 -12.68 -16.12 -5.20
C ASP A 138 -12.58 -17.04 -6.42
N SER A 139 -12.34 -18.34 -6.21
CA SER A 139 -12.11 -19.30 -7.29
C SER A 139 -13.35 -19.59 -8.14
N LYS A 140 -14.55 -19.31 -7.62
CA LYS A 140 -15.82 -19.63 -8.30
C LYS A 140 -16.53 -18.38 -8.80
N LYS A 141 -16.48 -17.29 -8.03
CA LYS A 141 -17.26 -16.05 -8.26
C LYS A 141 -16.38 -14.79 -8.34
N GLY A 142 -15.07 -14.94 -8.33
CA GLY A 142 -14.13 -13.82 -8.38
C GLY A 142 -14.10 -13.12 -9.73
N ALA A 143 -13.35 -12.03 -9.78
CA ALA A 143 -13.25 -11.17 -10.96
C ALA A 143 -12.30 -11.71 -12.06
N GLY A 144 -11.72 -12.91 -11.86
CA GLY A 144 -10.81 -13.52 -12.83
C GLY A 144 -9.63 -12.58 -13.16
N ASN A 145 -9.42 -12.35 -14.46
CA ASN A 145 -8.31 -11.50 -14.94
C ASN A 145 -8.42 -10.02 -14.51
N LEU A 146 -9.56 -9.58 -14.02
CA LEU A 146 -9.75 -8.21 -13.52
C LEU A 146 -9.50 -8.08 -12.00
N ALA A 147 -9.19 -9.17 -11.30
CA ALA A 147 -8.97 -9.14 -9.85
C ALA A 147 -7.88 -8.15 -9.44
N GLY A 148 -6.74 -8.15 -10.13
CA GLY A 148 -5.65 -7.20 -9.86
C GLY A 148 -6.07 -5.74 -10.02
N LEU A 149 -6.87 -5.43 -11.03
CA LEU A 149 -7.41 -4.09 -11.26
C LEU A 149 -8.39 -3.69 -10.15
N ALA A 150 -9.34 -4.57 -9.80
CA ALA A 150 -10.30 -4.32 -8.73
C ALA A 150 -9.61 -4.06 -7.38
N ILE A 151 -8.60 -4.85 -7.04
CA ILE A 151 -7.83 -4.71 -5.80
C ILE A 151 -7.04 -3.39 -5.79
N GLY A 152 -6.32 -3.10 -6.86
CA GLY A 152 -5.53 -1.87 -6.93
C GLY A 152 -6.39 -0.60 -6.91
N LEU A 153 -7.53 -0.58 -7.61
CA LEU A 153 -8.46 0.56 -7.56
C LEU A 153 -9.11 0.71 -6.17
N THR A 154 -9.39 -0.39 -5.48
CA THR A 154 -9.86 -0.31 -4.09
C THR A 154 -8.80 0.31 -3.18
N LEU A 155 -7.52 -0.03 -3.38
CA LEU A 155 -6.44 0.61 -2.64
C LEU A 155 -6.35 2.12 -2.92
N VAL A 156 -6.57 2.56 -4.17
CA VAL A 156 -6.67 4.00 -4.49
C VAL A 156 -7.74 4.66 -3.65
N LEU A 157 -8.95 4.08 -3.59
CA LEU A 157 -10.07 4.64 -2.82
C LEU A 157 -9.77 4.71 -1.33
N VAL A 158 -9.19 3.65 -0.76
CA VAL A 158 -8.76 3.61 0.65
C VAL A 158 -7.75 4.73 0.93
N HIS A 159 -6.73 4.89 0.09
CA HIS A 159 -5.70 5.91 0.27
C HIS A 159 -6.25 7.34 0.15
N ILE A 160 -7.19 7.60 -0.75
CA ILE A 160 -7.83 8.93 -0.86
C ILE A 160 -8.46 9.35 0.47
N VAL A 161 -9.05 8.40 1.22
CA VAL A 161 -9.68 8.68 2.50
C VAL A 161 -8.66 8.67 3.65
N CYS A 162 -7.73 7.72 3.66
CA CYS A 162 -6.88 7.46 4.83
C CYS A 162 -5.58 8.27 4.84
N ILE A 163 -5.05 8.73 3.70
CA ILE A 163 -3.85 9.58 3.68
C ILE A 163 -4.01 10.82 4.59
N PRO A 164 -5.13 11.56 4.58
CA PRO A 164 -5.30 12.69 5.48
C PRO A 164 -5.44 12.33 6.98
N ILE A 165 -5.67 11.05 7.31
CA ILE A 165 -5.91 10.59 8.68
C ILE A 165 -4.66 9.96 9.28
N THR A 166 -4.04 9.03 8.54
CA THR A 166 -2.92 8.21 9.03
C THR A 166 -1.71 8.22 8.10
N GLY A 167 -1.84 8.84 6.93
CA GLY A 167 -0.82 8.76 5.89
C GLY A 167 -0.86 7.46 5.06
N THR A 168 -1.86 6.62 5.31
CA THR A 168 -2.01 5.32 4.60
C THR A 168 -2.71 5.51 3.28
#